data_382d6c4373b91a45a3a493e1159e66dd
#
_entry.id   382d6c4373b91a45a3a493e1159e66dd
#
_cell.length_a   1.000
_cell.length_b   1.000
_cell.length_c   1.000
_cell.angle_alpha   90.00
_cell.angle_beta   90.00
_cell.angle_gamma   90.00
#
_symmetry.space_group_name_H-M   'P 1'
#
loop_
_entity.id
_entity.type
_entity.pdbx_description
1 polymer ?
#
loop_
_entity_poly.entity_id
_entity_poly.type
_entity_poly.pdbx_seq_one_letter_code
_entity_poly.pdbx_strand_id
1 'polypeptide(L)'
;MERVSFSKFVKDVSKYTGFTQKNIREVLEACEATMIEHLKKDESVKVMPTVSISTGIHSARKGYNPRTGESIEIPESKMLKAKFSASLKEAVNI
;
A
#
# COMPACT_ATOMS: atom_id res chain seq x y z
N MET A 1 -4.90 -1.93 19.53
CA MET A 1 -5.39 -2.52 18.27
C MET A 1 -4.64 -3.81 18.00
N GLU A 2 -5.37 -4.87 17.76
CA GLU A 2 -4.77 -6.16 17.42
C GLU A 2 -4.29 -6.12 15.96
N ARG A 3 -3.16 -6.77 15.73
CA ARG A 3 -2.61 -6.86 14.38
C ARG A 3 -2.89 -8.25 13.81
N VAL A 4 -3.48 -8.28 12.62
CA VAL A 4 -3.67 -9.50 11.87
C VAL A 4 -2.47 -9.68 10.95
N SER A 5 -1.71 -10.75 11.12
CA SER A 5 -0.54 -11.04 10.29
C SER A 5 -0.97 -11.45 8.87
N PHE A 6 -0.04 -11.39 7.93
CA PHE A 6 -0.30 -11.84 6.56
C PHE A 6 -0.72 -13.31 6.52
N SER A 7 -0.07 -14.16 7.32
CA SER A 7 -0.42 -15.59 7.41
C SER A 7 -1.84 -15.80 7.92
N LYS A 8 -2.25 -15.03 8.93
CA LYS A 8 -3.61 -15.08 9.45
C LYS A 8 -4.63 -14.62 8.41
N PHE A 9 -4.30 -13.54 7.68
CA PHE A 9 -5.14 -13.01 6.61
C PHE A 9 -5.34 -14.06 5.51
N VAL A 10 -4.26 -14.73 5.08
CA VAL A 10 -4.31 -15.80 4.08
C VAL A 10 -5.20 -16.94 4.54
N LYS A 11 -5.08 -17.35 5.80
CA LYS A 11 -5.89 -18.40 6.39
C LYS A 11 -7.39 -18.04 6.35
N ASP A 12 -7.70 -16.81 6.73
CA ASP A 12 -9.09 -16.33 6.74
C ASP A 12 -9.67 -16.27 5.33
N VAL A 13 -8.91 -15.80 4.34
CA VAL A 13 -9.33 -15.78 2.94
C VAL A 13 -9.55 -17.21 2.43
N SER A 14 -8.68 -18.15 2.82
CA SER A 14 -8.83 -19.56 2.46
C SER A 14 -10.15 -20.13 2.97
N LYS A 15 -10.54 -19.82 4.20
CA LYS A 15 -11.83 -20.23 4.76
C LYS A 15 -13.01 -19.67 3.99
N TYR A 16 -12.87 -18.42 3.53
CA TYR A 16 -13.94 -17.71 2.82
C TYR A 16 -14.15 -18.27 1.40
N THR A 17 -13.08 -18.63 0.73
CA THR A 17 -13.10 -19.05 -0.67
C THR A 17 -13.12 -20.56 -0.88
N GLY A 18 -12.61 -21.32 0.09
CA GLY A 18 -12.39 -22.75 -0.04
C GLY A 18 -11.10 -23.11 -0.78
N PHE A 19 -10.34 -22.13 -1.25
CA PHE A 19 -9.04 -22.40 -1.87
C PHE A 19 -7.98 -22.69 -0.80
N THR A 20 -6.93 -23.41 -1.20
CA THR A 20 -5.83 -23.72 -0.28
C THR A 20 -5.07 -22.45 0.10
N GLN A 21 -4.49 -22.43 1.29
CA GLN A 21 -3.66 -21.31 1.74
C GLN A 21 -2.49 -21.07 0.79
N LYS A 22 -1.91 -22.13 0.25
CA LYS A 22 -0.82 -22.05 -0.72
C LYS A 22 -1.26 -21.26 -1.96
N ASN A 23 -2.41 -21.61 -2.54
CA ASN A 23 -2.93 -20.93 -3.72
C ASN A 23 -3.27 -19.48 -3.44
N ILE A 24 -3.87 -19.19 -2.29
CA ILE A 24 -4.17 -17.83 -1.87
C ILE A 24 -2.89 -16.99 -1.75
N ARG A 25 -1.87 -17.55 -1.11
CA ARG A 25 -0.59 -16.86 -0.96
C ARG A 25 0.06 -16.56 -2.32
N GLU A 26 0.06 -17.52 -3.22
CA GLU A 26 0.60 -17.33 -4.58
C GLU A 26 -0.11 -16.22 -5.32
N VAL A 27 -1.45 -16.18 -5.24
CA VAL A 27 -2.26 -15.14 -5.88
C VAL A 27 -1.96 -13.77 -5.30
N LEU A 28 -1.88 -13.66 -3.98
CA LEU A 28 -1.60 -12.38 -3.31
C LEU A 28 -0.19 -11.88 -3.62
N GLU A 29 0.79 -12.77 -3.67
CA GLU A 29 2.16 -12.41 -4.06
C GLU A 29 2.22 -11.95 -5.51
N ALA A 30 1.49 -12.59 -6.40
CA ALA A 30 1.38 -12.17 -7.80
C ALA A 30 0.70 -10.79 -7.91
N CYS A 31 -0.32 -10.53 -7.09
CA CYS A 31 -0.98 -9.22 -7.03
C CYS A 31 0.01 -8.14 -6.60
N GLU A 32 0.82 -8.42 -5.61
CA GLU A 32 1.84 -7.46 -5.13
C GLU A 32 2.87 -7.17 -6.23
N ALA A 33 3.38 -8.21 -6.89
CA ALA A 33 4.35 -8.05 -7.97
C ALA A 33 3.77 -7.22 -9.12
N THR A 34 2.53 -7.48 -9.50
CA THR A 34 1.82 -6.74 -10.55
C THR A 34 1.63 -5.29 -10.16
N MET A 35 1.24 -5.04 -8.92
CA MET A 35 1.08 -3.70 -8.38
C MET A 35 2.38 -2.91 -8.44
N ILE A 36 3.48 -3.51 -8.01
CA ILE A 36 4.80 -2.88 -8.04
C ILE A 36 5.20 -2.50 -9.46
N GLU A 37 4.95 -3.39 -10.41
CA GLU A 37 5.28 -3.16 -11.82
C GLU A 37 4.56 -1.93 -12.38
N HIS A 38 3.27 -1.79 -12.09
CA HIS A 38 2.50 -0.61 -12.51
C HIS A 38 2.93 0.66 -11.78
N LEU A 39 3.21 0.56 -10.48
CA LEU A 39 3.66 1.71 -9.69
C LEU A 39 5.02 2.24 -10.16
N LYS A 40 5.90 1.37 -10.66
CA LYS A 40 7.17 1.80 -11.26
C LYS A 40 6.98 2.66 -12.50
N LYS A 41 5.87 2.48 -13.20
CA LYS A 41 5.50 3.26 -14.38
C LYS A 41 4.68 4.50 -14.03
N ASP A 42 4.57 4.83 -12.73
CA ASP A 42 3.77 5.95 -12.21
C ASP A 42 2.28 5.83 -12.53
N GLU A 43 1.80 4.60 -12.68
CA GLU A 43 0.38 4.33 -12.89
C GLU A 43 -0.33 4.12 -11.56
N SER A 44 -1.60 4.52 -11.49
CA SER A 44 -2.45 4.24 -10.35
C SER A 44 -3.04 2.83 -10.50
N VAL A 45 -3.04 2.06 -9.42
CA VAL A 45 -3.51 0.67 -9.43
C VAL A 45 -4.66 0.50 -8.47
N LYS A 46 -5.78 0.01 -8.97
CA LYS A 46 -6.91 -0.38 -8.13
C LYS A 46 -6.74 -1.85 -7.76
N VAL A 47 -6.15 -2.10 -6.60
CA VAL A 47 -5.78 -3.47 -6.17
C VAL A 47 -6.98 -4.26 -5.66
N MET A 48 -7.99 -3.56 -5.16
CA MET A 48 -9.28 -4.13 -4.75
C MET A 48 -10.36 -3.14 -5.15
N PRO A 49 -11.64 -3.56 -5.22
CA PRO A 49 -12.71 -2.62 -5.56
C PRO A 49 -12.78 -1.40 -4.63
N THR A 50 -12.27 -1.53 -3.40
CA THR A 50 -12.33 -0.48 -2.38
C THR A 50 -11.01 0.20 -2.08
N VAL A 51 -9.91 -0.25 -2.68
CA VAL A 51 -8.56 0.27 -2.39
C VAL A 51 -7.80 0.55 -3.68
N SER A 52 -7.26 1.77 -3.78
CA SER A 52 -6.39 2.18 -4.89
C SER A 52 -5.05 2.64 -4.35
N ILE A 53 -3.97 2.25 -4.99
CA ILE A 53 -2.61 2.65 -4.65
C ILE A 53 -2.06 3.50 -5.79
N SER A 54 -1.41 4.59 -5.44
CA SER A 54 -0.80 5.48 -6.43
C SER A 54 0.51 6.02 -5.89
N THR A 55 1.30 6.61 -6.79
CA THR A 55 2.53 7.28 -6.42
C THR A 55 2.29 8.80 -6.44
N GLY A 56 2.99 9.49 -5.58
CA GLY A 56 3.10 10.94 -5.60
C GLY A 56 4.57 11.33 -5.55
N ILE A 57 4.85 12.58 -5.74
CA ILE A 57 6.21 13.09 -5.71
C ILE A 57 6.35 14.07 -4.56
N HIS A 58 7.32 13.81 -3.68
CA HIS A 58 7.78 14.81 -2.73
C HIS A 58 8.79 15.68 -3.47
N SER A 59 8.42 16.94 -3.67
CA SER A 59 9.33 17.90 -4.30
C SER A 59 10.59 18.08 -3.43
N ALA A 60 11.71 18.33 -4.08
CA ALA A 60 12.93 18.72 -3.41
C ALA A 60 12.67 19.99 -2.57
N ARG A 61 13.17 20.00 -1.35
CA ARG A 61 12.99 21.14 -0.45
C ARG A 61 14.25 21.35 0.39
N LYS A 62 14.39 22.55 0.92
CA LYS A 62 15.44 22.85 1.87
C LYS A 62 14.93 22.63 3.29
N GLY A 63 15.63 21.81 4.04
CA GLY A 63 15.44 21.69 5.46
C GLY A 63 16.65 22.26 6.18
N TYR A 64 16.70 22.15 7.49
CA TYR A 64 17.89 22.48 8.21
C TYR A 64 18.08 21.52 9.39
N ASN A 65 19.35 21.34 9.76
CA ASN A 65 19.72 20.48 10.86
C ASN A 65 19.58 21.28 12.18
N PRO A 66 18.64 20.92 13.08
CA PRO A 66 18.45 21.66 14.34
C PRO A 66 19.65 21.59 15.28
N ARG A 67 20.58 20.66 15.04
CA ARG A 67 21.79 20.49 15.83
C ARG A 67 22.87 21.50 15.48
N THR A 68 23.04 21.75 14.18
CA THR A 68 24.12 22.59 13.66
C THR A 68 23.62 23.90 13.05
N GLY A 69 22.33 23.98 12.73
CA GLY A 69 21.74 25.07 12.00
C GLY A 69 22.08 25.12 10.53
N GLU A 70 22.74 24.09 10.02
CA GLU A 70 23.08 24.01 8.60
C GLU A 70 21.90 23.66 7.72
N SER A 71 21.85 24.25 6.52
CA SER A 71 20.86 23.92 5.51
C SER A 71 21.14 22.55 4.93
N ILE A 72 20.08 21.75 4.79
CA ILE A 72 20.14 20.43 4.19
C ILE A 72 19.22 20.44 2.97
N GLU A 73 19.68 19.90 1.85
CA GLU A 73 18.82 19.66 0.72
C GLU A 73 18.17 18.29 0.87
N ILE A 74 16.82 18.27 0.84
CA ILE A 74 16.05 17.05 0.84
C ILE A 74 15.68 16.78 -0.62
N PRO A 75 16.23 15.72 -1.23
CA PRO A 75 15.98 15.44 -2.65
C PRO A 75 14.54 15.05 -2.92
N GLU A 76 14.13 15.24 -4.17
CA GLU A 76 12.85 14.75 -4.65
C GLU A 76 12.79 13.23 -4.53
N SER A 77 11.66 12.71 -4.05
CA SER A 77 11.47 11.27 -3.89
C SER A 77 10.04 10.89 -4.21
N LYS A 78 9.85 9.63 -4.64
CA LYS A 78 8.51 9.07 -4.83
C LYS A 78 7.94 8.64 -3.49
N MET A 79 6.65 8.88 -3.30
CA MET A 79 5.92 8.41 -2.13
C MET A 79 4.74 7.57 -2.58
N LEU A 80 4.30 6.68 -1.72
CA LEU A 80 3.12 5.85 -1.96
C LEU A 80 1.90 6.46 -1.27
N LYS A 81 0.78 6.45 -1.98
CA LYS A 81 -0.51 6.91 -1.45
C LYS A 81 -1.54 5.81 -1.64
N ALA A 82 -2.36 5.60 -0.63
CA ALA A 82 -3.48 4.68 -0.70
C ALA A 82 -4.78 5.47 -0.53
N LYS A 83 -5.75 5.18 -1.38
CA LYS A 83 -7.09 5.76 -1.29
C LYS A 83 -8.11 4.66 -1.07
N PHE A 84 -9.07 4.94 -0.23
CA PHE A 84 -10.15 4.01 0.12
C PHE A 84 -11.47 4.57 -0.37
N SER A 85 -12.34 3.69 -0.89
CA SER A 85 -13.65 4.11 -1.36
C SER A 85 -14.57 4.44 -0.20
N ALA A 86 -15.61 5.22 -0.48
CA ALA A 86 -16.65 5.53 0.52
C ALA A 86 -17.34 4.25 1.00
N SER A 87 -17.52 3.28 0.11
CA SER A 87 -18.12 1.98 0.45
C SER A 87 -17.34 1.26 1.56
N LEU A 88 -16.02 1.29 1.50
CA LEU A 88 -15.20 0.65 2.53
C LEU A 88 -15.35 1.38 3.87
N LYS A 89 -15.36 2.71 3.84
CA LYS A 89 -15.53 3.52 5.06
C LYS A 89 -16.88 3.24 5.71
N GLU A 90 -17.94 3.15 4.91
CA GLU A 90 -19.28 2.83 5.40
C GLU A 90 -19.35 1.42 5.98
N ALA A 91 -18.74 0.45 5.34
CA ALA A 91 -18.70 -0.94 5.79
C ALA A 91 -18.01 -1.08 7.15
N VAL A 92 -16.96 -0.29 7.40
CA VAL A 92 -16.20 -0.33 8.64
C VAL A 92 -16.91 0.43 9.77
N ASN A 93 -17.68 1.45 9.45
CA ASN A 93 -18.36 2.31 10.41
C ASN A 93 -19.80 1.86 10.76
N ILE A 94 -20.04 0.57 10.74
CA ILE A 94 -21.32 0.00 11.09
C ILE A 94 -21.59 0.16 12.59
#